data_3a7f787f434f5224422891d5593029e1
#
_entry.id   3a7f787f434f5224422891d5593029e1
#
_cell.length_a   1.000
_cell.length_b   1.000
_cell.length_c   1.000
_cell.angle_alpha   90.00
_cell.angle_beta   90.00
_cell.angle_gamma   90.00
#
_symmetry.space_group_name_H-M   'P 1'
#
loop_
_entity.id
_entity.type
_entity.pdbx_description
1 polymer ?
#
loop_
_entity_poly.entity_id
_entity_poly.type
_entity_poly.pdbx_seq_one_letter_code
_entity_poly.pdbx_strand_id
1 'polypeptide(L)'
;MIVEERLVTYINSLDSGNTPLLEEIEAEAKKNYVPVIRKEMQSFLKSMLALKRPERILEVGTAVGFSALLMEEYNPVPCRITTIENYEKRIPIAQANFKRAGKEKEITLIPGDATEVLKTLEDPYDFLFMDAAKGQYINFLPDILRLMKPGALLVSDNVLQEGDIIESHYAVTRRNRTIHKRMREYLYELTHNDSLATSVLPIGDGVTISIKK
;
A
#
# COMPACT_ATOMS: atom_id res chain seq x y z
N MET A 1 13.75 13.03 1.63
CA MET A 1 13.37 12.06 2.69
C MET A 1 12.80 12.85 3.87
N ILE A 2 11.69 12.41 4.45
CA ILE A 2 10.98 13.15 5.52
C ILE A 2 11.68 12.95 6.88
N VAL A 3 12.25 11.79 7.09
CA VAL A 3 13.01 11.42 8.29
C VAL A 3 14.51 11.44 7.97
N GLU A 4 15.36 11.80 8.94
CA GLU A 4 16.81 11.83 8.77
C GLU A 4 17.34 10.45 8.33
N GLU A 5 18.15 10.41 7.29
CA GLU A 5 18.64 9.17 6.65
C GLU A 5 19.42 8.27 7.62
N ARG A 6 20.23 8.85 8.51
CA ARG A 6 20.98 8.10 9.53
C ARG A 6 20.06 7.37 10.49
N LEU A 7 18.93 8.00 10.85
CA LEU A 7 17.94 7.38 11.72
C LEU A 7 17.22 6.24 11.00
N VAL A 8 16.83 6.44 9.73
CA VAL A 8 16.22 5.39 8.90
C VAL A 8 17.17 4.21 8.73
N THR A 9 18.46 4.47 8.47
CA THR A 9 19.50 3.42 8.36
C THR A 9 19.63 2.63 9.66
N TYR A 10 19.64 3.31 10.81
CA TYR A 10 19.70 2.64 12.11
C TYR A 10 18.44 1.78 12.35
N ILE A 11 17.25 2.33 12.14
CA ILE A 11 15.98 1.59 12.31
C ILE A 11 15.97 0.35 11.41
N ASN A 12 16.35 0.49 10.14
CA ASN A 12 16.39 -0.62 9.20
C ASN A 12 17.43 -1.68 9.57
N SER A 13 18.50 -1.31 10.30
CA SER A 13 19.48 -2.27 10.80
C SER A 13 18.95 -3.16 11.94
N LEU A 14 17.82 -2.80 12.55
CA LEU A 14 17.15 -3.59 13.57
C LEU A 14 16.17 -4.61 12.99
N ASP A 15 15.87 -4.53 11.68
CA ASP A 15 14.97 -5.48 11.02
C ASP A 15 15.66 -6.84 10.86
N SER A 16 14.94 -7.92 11.14
CA SER A 16 15.45 -9.30 11.01
C SER A 16 15.47 -9.83 9.57
N GLY A 17 15.05 -9.01 8.61
CA GLY A 17 14.91 -9.40 7.21
C GLY A 17 13.61 -10.13 6.88
N ASN A 18 13.53 -10.61 5.66
CA ASN A 18 12.40 -11.37 5.14
C ASN A 18 12.81 -12.84 4.88
N THR A 19 11.85 -13.66 4.45
CA THR A 19 12.15 -15.01 3.97
C THR A 19 13.04 -14.95 2.72
N PRO A 20 13.83 -16.00 2.42
CA PRO A 20 14.74 -16.00 1.27
C PRO A 20 14.06 -15.65 -0.05
N LEU A 21 12.85 -16.16 -0.30
CA LEU A 21 12.10 -15.85 -1.52
C LEU A 21 11.70 -14.37 -1.62
N LEU A 22 11.27 -13.75 -0.54
CA LEU A 22 10.94 -12.32 -0.53
C LEU A 22 12.18 -11.46 -0.76
N GLU A 23 13.33 -11.82 -0.17
CA GLU A 23 14.60 -11.11 -0.41
C GLU A 23 15.06 -11.24 -1.88
N GLU A 24 14.88 -12.43 -2.50
CA GLU A 24 15.13 -12.62 -3.93
C GLU A 24 14.23 -11.74 -4.81
N ILE A 25 12.92 -11.74 -4.56
CA ILE A 25 11.96 -10.93 -5.33
C ILE A 25 12.28 -9.43 -5.16
N GLU A 26 12.62 -8.98 -3.96
CA GLU A 26 13.02 -7.58 -3.71
C GLU A 26 14.29 -7.22 -4.48
N ALA A 27 15.30 -8.09 -4.47
CA ALA A 27 16.56 -7.90 -5.20
C ALA A 27 16.33 -7.86 -6.72
N GLU A 28 15.51 -8.77 -7.25
CA GLU A 28 15.11 -8.81 -8.66
C GLU A 28 14.37 -7.52 -9.07
N ALA A 29 13.43 -7.06 -8.23
CA ALA A 29 12.69 -5.82 -8.47
C ALA A 29 13.64 -4.61 -8.52
N LYS A 30 14.53 -4.46 -7.53
CA LYS A 30 15.54 -3.39 -7.49
C LYS A 30 16.46 -3.41 -8.70
N LYS A 31 16.94 -4.58 -9.10
CA LYS A 31 17.78 -4.77 -10.29
C LYS A 31 17.09 -4.30 -11.58
N ASN A 32 15.77 -4.48 -11.66
CA ASN A 32 14.95 -4.09 -12.82
C ASN A 32 14.31 -2.71 -12.65
N TYR A 33 14.73 -1.91 -11.67
CA TYR A 33 14.20 -0.57 -11.39
C TYR A 33 12.69 -0.55 -11.13
N VAL A 34 12.15 -1.64 -10.58
CA VAL A 34 10.76 -1.66 -10.12
C VAL A 34 10.73 -1.27 -8.65
N PRO A 35 10.01 -0.21 -8.28
CA PRO A 35 9.90 0.18 -6.89
C PRO A 35 9.12 -0.89 -6.11
N VAL A 36 9.60 -1.16 -4.91
CA VAL A 36 8.91 -1.95 -3.88
C VAL A 36 8.87 -1.13 -2.60
N ILE A 37 7.95 -1.47 -1.71
CA ILE A 37 7.81 -0.79 -0.42
C ILE A 37 9.13 -0.79 0.36
N ARG A 38 9.45 0.33 1.00
CA ARG A 38 10.70 0.52 1.77
C ARG A 38 10.74 -0.40 2.99
N LYS A 39 11.94 -0.70 3.51
CA LYS A 39 12.12 -1.61 4.65
C LYS A 39 11.31 -1.17 5.89
N GLU A 40 11.29 0.11 6.21
CA GLU A 40 10.48 0.66 7.30
C GLU A 40 8.97 0.42 7.08
N MET A 41 8.50 0.47 5.84
CA MET A 41 7.11 0.16 5.50
C MET A 41 6.84 -1.35 5.60
N GLN A 42 7.78 -2.20 5.20
CA GLN A 42 7.68 -3.65 5.36
C GLN A 42 7.52 -4.01 6.84
N SER A 43 8.39 -3.48 7.72
CA SER A 43 8.32 -3.70 9.17
C SER A 43 7.00 -3.18 9.77
N PHE A 44 6.54 -2.01 9.32
CA PHE A 44 5.27 -1.45 9.74
C PHE A 44 4.09 -2.33 9.34
N LEU A 45 4.03 -2.81 8.08
CA LEU A 45 2.96 -3.72 7.62
C LEU A 45 2.95 -5.02 8.42
N LYS A 46 4.10 -5.65 8.67
CA LYS A 46 4.20 -6.84 9.52
C LYS A 46 3.54 -6.61 10.90
N SER A 47 3.80 -5.45 11.51
CA SER A 47 3.21 -5.08 12.81
C SER A 47 1.69 -4.87 12.73
N MET A 48 1.20 -4.22 11.66
CA MET A 48 -0.23 -3.99 11.46
C MET A 48 -0.99 -5.30 11.18
N LEU A 49 -0.40 -6.22 10.44
CA LEU A 49 -0.96 -7.55 10.19
C LEU A 49 -1.05 -8.37 11.49
N ALA A 50 0.02 -8.37 12.30
CA ALA A 50 0.03 -9.04 13.59
C ALA A 50 -1.05 -8.50 14.55
N LEU A 51 -1.26 -7.18 14.54
CA LEU A 51 -2.28 -6.50 15.34
C LEU A 51 -3.69 -6.79 14.82
N LYS A 52 -3.92 -6.63 13.51
CA LYS A 52 -5.25 -6.70 12.89
C LYS A 52 -5.71 -8.12 12.62
N ARG A 53 -4.78 -9.03 12.27
CA ARG A 53 -5.06 -10.43 11.91
C ARG A 53 -6.15 -10.57 10.84
N PRO A 54 -6.01 -9.91 9.68
CA PRO A 54 -7.07 -9.87 8.67
C PRO A 54 -7.26 -11.22 7.98
N GLU A 55 -8.51 -11.58 7.67
CA GLU A 55 -8.85 -12.73 6.84
C GLU A 55 -9.01 -12.35 5.35
N ARG A 56 -9.35 -11.09 5.08
CA ARG A 56 -9.55 -10.56 3.72
C ARG A 56 -8.80 -9.25 3.54
N ILE A 57 -7.86 -9.26 2.61
CA ILE A 57 -7.00 -8.11 2.29
C ILE A 57 -7.30 -7.64 0.87
N LEU A 58 -7.44 -6.32 0.68
CA LEU A 58 -7.46 -5.68 -0.62
C LEU A 58 -6.19 -4.83 -0.79
N GLU A 59 -5.48 -5.05 -1.88
CA GLU A 59 -4.34 -4.23 -2.28
C GLU A 59 -4.63 -3.50 -3.58
N VAL A 60 -4.32 -2.21 -3.63
CA VAL A 60 -4.38 -1.40 -4.85
C VAL A 60 -2.95 -1.00 -5.23
N GLY A 61 -2.44 -1.62 -6.29
CA GLY A 61 -1.06 -1.51 -6.74
C GLY A 61 -0.24 -2.76 -6.42
N THR A 62 -0.27 -3.76 -7.31
CA THR A 62 0.45 -5.04 -7.14
C THR A 62 1.93 -4.95 -7.46
N ALA A 63 2.31 -4.12 -8.44
CA ALA A 63 3.63 -4.09 -9.05
C ALA A 63 4.13 -5.51 -9.42
N VAL A 64 5.18 -6.01 -8.78
CA VAL A 64 5.70 -7.38 -8.98
C VAL A 64 5.17 -8.39 -7.96
N GLY A 65 4.20 -8.00 -7.12
CA GLY A 65 3.55 -8.87 -6.13
C GLY A 65 4.30 -9.00 -4.81
N PHE A 66 5.32 -8.16 -4.57
CA PHE A 66 6.14 -8.24 -3.36
C PHE A 66 5.33 -7.97 -2.09
N SER A 67 4.57 -6.87 -2.05
CA SER A 67 3.76 -6.47 -0.89
C SER A 67 2.64 -7.48 -0.60
N ALA A 68 1.96 -7.99 -1.64
CA ALA A 68 0.96 -9.04 -1.49
C ALA A 68 1.54 -10.31 -0.86
N LEU A 69 2.71 -10.76 -1.35
CA LEU A 69 3.42 -11.91 -0.77
C LEU A 69 3.89 -11.66 0.65
N LEU A 70 4.43 -10.46 0.95
CA LEU A 70 4.82 -10.09 2.30
C LEU A 70 3.61 -10.10 3.24
N MET A 71 2.47 -9.57 2.81
CA MET A 71 1.26 -9.57 3.63
C MET A 71 0.72 -10.99 3.86
N GLU A 72 0.80 -11.86 2.89
CA GLU A 72 0.38 -13.26 3.04
C GLU A 72 1.31 -14.04 3.97
N GLU A 73 2.62 -13.91 3.81
CA GLU A 73 3.65 -14.61 4.58
C GLU A 73 3.64 -14.24 6.07
N TYR A 74 3.48 -12.95 6.38
CA TYR A 74 3.55 -12.45 7.77
C TYR A 74 2.19 -12.28 8.45
N ASN A 75 1.09 -12.57 7.76
CA ASN A 75 -0.21 -12.56 8.41
C ASN A 75 -0.35 -13.77 9.35
N PRO A 76 -0.66 -13.57 10.63
CA PRO A 76 -0.68 -14.67 11.61
C PRO A 76 -1.87 -15.63 11.48
N VAL A 77 -2.81 -15.34 10.57
CA VAL A 77 -3.97 -16.19 10.28
C VAL A 77 -4.09 -16.39 8.77
N PRO A 78 -4.69 -17.50 8.29
CA PRO A 78 -4.96 -17.67 6.87
C PRO A 78 -5.77 -16.52 6.31
N CYS A 79 -5.36 -15.98 5.15
CA CYS A 79 -6.06 -14.88 4.52
C CYS A 79 -6.27 -15.08 3.01
N ARG A 80 -7.15 -14.26 2.45
CA ARG A 80 -7.34 -14.11 1.01
C ARG A 80 -6.99 -12.69 0.62
N ILE A 81 -6.12 -12.55 -0.37
CA ILE A 81 -5.68 -11.25 -0.87
C ILE A 81 -6.23 -11.05 -2.27
N THR A 82 -6.93 -9.93 -2.47
CA THR A 82 -7.26 -9.42 -3.81
C THR A 82 -6.33 -8.26 -4.09
N THR A 83 -5.60 -8.30 -5.21
CA THR A 83 -4.67 -7.24 -5.59
C THR A 83 -4.94 -6.78 -7.03
N ILE A 84 -4.80 -5.47 -7.29
CA ILE A 84 -5.18 -4.84 -8.56
C ILE A 84 -3.94 -4.22 -9.21
N GLU A 85 -3.73 -4.50 -10.50
CA GLU A 85 -2.63 -3.93 -11.30
C GLU A 85 -3.09 -3.62 -12.72
N ASN A 86 -2.76 -2.43 -13.19
CA ASN A 86 -3.08 -2.00 -14.56
C ASN A 86 -1.89 -2.04 -15.53
N TYR A 87 -0.66 -2.15 -15.03
CA TYR A 87 0.51 -2.15 -15.89
C TYR A 87 0.81 -3.54 -16.44
N GLU A 88 0.40 -3.77 -17.68
CA GLU A 88 0.46 -5.06 -18.38
C GLU A 88 1.80 -5.79 -18.27
N LYS A 89 2.93 -5.04 -18.23
CA LYS A 89 4.27 -5.65 -18.14
C LYS A 89 4.59 -6.22 -16.75
N ARG A 90 3.93 -5.73 -15.69
CA ARG A 90 4.14 -6.21 -14.31
C ARG A 90 3.24 -7.39 -13.94
N ILE A 91 2.06 -7.46 -14.52
CA ILE A 91 1.09 -8.53 -14.26
C ILE A 91 1.70 -9.93 -14.39
N PRO A 92 2.37 -10.32 -15.50
CA PRO A 92 2.95 -11.65 -15.62
C PRO A 92 4.10 -11.89 -14.63
N ILE A 93 4.82 -10.85 -14.22
CA ILE A 93 5.89 -10.95 -13.24
C ILE A 93 5.30 -11.26 -11.85
N ALA A 94 4.25 -10.53 -11.46
CA ALA A 94 3.54 -10.77 -10.20
C ALA A 94 2.96 -12.18 -10.15
N GLN A 95 2.28 -12.62 -11.22
CA GLN A 95 1.73 -13.98 -11.33
C GLN A 95 2.82 -15.05 -11.21
N ALA A 96 3.98 -14.85 -11.87
CA ALA A 96 5.13 -15.76 -11.74
C ALA A 96 5.66 -15.81 -10.30
N ASN A 97 5.71 -14.68 -9.60
CA ASN A 97 6.13 -14.61 -8.20
C ASN A 97 5.12 -15.31 -7.27
N PHE A 98 3.83 -15.14 -7.47
CA PHE A 98 2.79 -15.88 -6.72
C PHE A 98 2.92 -17.39 -6.93
N LYS A 99 3.21 -17.81 -8.15
CA LYS A 99 3.48 -19.23 -8.46
C LYS A 99 4.76 -19.75 -7.81
N ARG A 100 5.86 -18.97 -7.84
CA ARG A 100 7.12 -19.32 -7.13
C ARG A 100 6.89 -19.52 -5.63
N ALA A 101 6.00 -18.72 -5.04
CA ALA A 101 5.62 -18.82 -3.64
C ALA A 101 4.58 -19.92 -3.35
N GLY A 102 3.94 -20.51 -4.37
CA GLY A 102 2.84 -21.46 -4.21
C GLY A 102 1.57 -20.82 -3.62
N LYS A 103 1.36 -19.50 -3.85
CA LYS A 103 0.28 -18.69 -3.24
C LYS A 103 -0.81 -18.27 -4.23
N GLU A 104 -0.92 -18.97 -5.36
CA GLU A 104 -1.91 -18.67 -6.41
C GLU A 104 -3.36 -18.88 -5.96
N LYS A 105 -3.57 -19.64 -4.89
CA LYS A 105 -4.90 -19.87 -4.32
C LYS A 105 -5.28 -18.81 -3.28
N GLU A 106 -4.29 -18.24 -2.60
CA GLU A 106 -4.43 -17.25 -1.55
C GLU A 106 -4.50 -15.82 -2.10
N ILE A 107 -3.78 -15.56 -3.22
CA ILE A 107 -3.66 -14.24 -3.83
C ILE A 107 -4.31 -14.24 -5.21
N THR A 108 -5.34 -13.43 -5.37
CA THR A 108 -6.03 -13.19 -6.65
C THR A 108 -5.61 -11.84 -7.21
N LEU A 109 -4.90 -11.84 -8.36
CA LEU A 109 -4.59 -10.62 -9.09
C LEU A 109 -5.69 -10.34 -10.11
N ILE A 110 -6.24 -9.13 -10.05
CA ILE A 110 -7.23 -8.62 -11.01
C ILE A 110 -6.53 -7.60 -11.92
N PRO A 111 -6.31 -7.92 -13.21
CA PRO A 111 -5.79 -6.97 -14.17
C PRO A 111 -6.82 -5.88 -14.47
N GLY A 112 -6.41 -4.60 -14.41
CA GLY A 112 -7.29 -3.49 -14.79
C GLY A 112 -7.03 -2.20 -14.05
N ASP A 113 -7.72 -1.14 -14.49
CA ASP A 113 -7.70 0.14 -13.80
C ASP A 113 -8.47 0.04 -12.48
N ALA A 114 -7.83 0.41 -11.38
CA ALA A 114 -8.44 0.33 -10.05
C ALA A 114 -9.74 1.17 -9.95
N THR A 115 -9.86 2.26 -10.71
CA THR A 115 -11.09 3.07 -10.74
C THR A 115 -12.31 2.27 -11.22
N GLU A 116 -12.10 1.32 -12.12
CA GLU A 116 -13.17 0.47 -12.64
C GLU A 116 -13.29 -0.84 -11.85
N VAL A 117 -12.16 -1.46 -11.52
CA VAL A 117 -12.16 -2.74 -10.79
C VAL A 117 -12.79 -2.58 -9.41
N LEU A 118 -12.46 -1.53 -8.66
CA LEU A 118 -13.03 -1.30 -7.31
C LEU A 118 -14.56 -1.26 -7.30
N LYS A 119 -15.18 -0.71 -8.34
CA LYS A 119 -16.65 -0.64 -8.48
C LYS A 119 -17.31 -2.02 -8.60
N THR A 120 -16.58 -3.00 -9.14
CA THR A 120 -17.10 -4.37 -9.35
C THR A 120 -16.95 -5.27 -8.14
N LEU A 121 -16.15 -4.87 -7.14
CA LEU A 121 -15.98 -5.64 -5.91
C LEU A 121 -17.16 -5.41 -4.98
N GLU A 122 -17.73 -6.50 -4.47
CA GLU A 122 -18.90 -6.45 -3.58
C GLU A 122 -18.55 -6.85 -2.15
N ASP A 123 -17.63 -7.80 -2.01
CA ASP A 123 -17.28 -8.38 -0.72
C ASP A 123 -16.43 -7.40 0.12
N PRO A 124 -16.75 -7.22 1.40
CA PRO A 124 -15.99 -6.32 2.26
C PRO A 124 -14.66 -6.93 2.74
N TYR A 125 -13.71 -6.06 3.06
CA TYR A 125 -12.35 -6.40 3.49
C TYR A 125 -12.06 -5.94 4.92
N ASP A 126 -11.13 -6.66 5.59
CA ASP A 126 -10.68 -6.36 6.95
C ASP A 126 -9.47 -5.42 6.95
N PHE A 127 -8.66 -5.51 5.89
CA PHE A 127 -7.43 -4.74 5.71
C PHE A 127 -7.33 -4.29 4.25
N LEU A 128 -7.04 -3.01 4.06
CA LEU A 128 -6.87 -2.42 2.73
C LEU A 128 -5.52 -1.72 2.68
N PHE A 129 -4.75 -2.01 1.64
CA PHE A 129 -3.46 -1.40 1.40
C PHE A 129 -3.45 -0.65 0.07
N MET A 130 -3.14 0.64 0.12
CA MET A 130 -3.06 1.50 -1.06
C MET A 130 -1.62 1.92 -1.31
N ASP A 131 -1.03 1.39 -2.38
CA ASP A 131 0.28 1.77 -2.92
C ASP A 131 0.21 1.87 -4.45
N ALA A 132 -0.62 2.77 -4.94
CA ALA A 132 -0.89 2.98 -6.36
C ALA A 132 -0.48 4.38 -6.83
N ALA A 133 -0.99 4.80 -8.00
CA ALA A 133 -0.79 6.15 -8.52
C ALA A 133 -1.38 7.20 -7.55
N LYS A 134 -0.52 7.95 -6.86
CA LYS A 134 -0.84 8.90 -5.78
C LYS A 134 -1.96 9.91 -6.14
N GLY A 135 -2.01 10.34 -7.39
CA GLY A 135 -3.06 11.25 -7.87
C GLY A 135 -4.45 10.62 -7.99
N GLN A 136 -4.59 9.32 -7.75
CA GLN A 136 -5.87 8.61 -7.86
C GLN A 136 -6.48 8.24 -6.49
N TYR A 137 -5.77 8.36 -5.41
CA TYR A 137 -6.23 7.97 -4.06
C TYR A 137 -7.56 8.57 -3.68
N ILE A 138 -7.76 9.87 -3.95
CA ILE A 138 -9.03 10.55 -3.68
C ILE A 138 -10.18 9.99 -4.52
N ASN A 139 -9.90 9.53 -5.75
CA ASN A 139 -10.90 8.93 -6.62
C ASN A 139 -11.28 7.50 -6.19
N PHE A 140 -10.32 6.76 -5.61
CA PHE A 140 -10.56 5.41 -5.08
C PHE A 140 -11.31 5.43 -3.75
N LEU A 141 -11.18 6.51 -2.97
CA LEU A 141 -11.65 6.59 -1.59
C LEU A 141 -13.14 6.19 -1.40
N PRO A 142 -14.10 6.63 -2.23
CA PRO A 142 -15.50 6.24 -2.05
C PRO A 142 -15.71 4.72 -2.10
N ASP A 143 -15.08 4.04 -3.07
CA ASP A 143 -15.17 2.58 -3.20
C ASP A 143 -14.39 1.86 -2.10
N ILE A 144 -13.22 2.37 -1.72
CA ILE A 144 -12.44 1.86 -0.59
C ILE A 144 -13.29 1.89 0.69
N LEU A 145 -13.95 3.01 0.99
CA LEU A 145 -14.80 3.13 2.19
C LEU A 145 -16.00 2.18 2.14
N ARG A 146 -16.59 1.98 0.97
CA ARG A 146 -17.68 1.00 0.76
C ARG A 146 -17.21 -0.43 1.05
N LEU A 147 -16.00 -0.77 0.63
CA LEU A 147 -15.41 -2.10 0.77
C LEU A 147 -14.81 -2.37 2.16
N MET A 148 -14.68 -1.39 3.03
CA MET A 148 -14.22 -1.57 4.41
C MET A 148 -15.33 -2.13 5.29
N LYS A 149 -15.06 -3.21 6.06
CA LYS A 149 -15.90 -3.63 7.18
C LYS A 149 -15.82 -2.62 8.34
N PRO A 150 -16.80 -2.55 9.25
CA PRO A 150 -16.60 -1.91 10.54
C PRO A 150 -15.36 -2.48 11.25
N GLY A 151 -14.50 -1.63 11.79
CA GLY A 151 -13.22 -2.01 12.37
C GLY A 151 -12.12 -2.37 11.36
N ALA A 152 -12.37 -2.28 10.05
CA ALA A 152 -11.34 -2.50 9.03
C ALA A 152 -10.25 -1.42 9.08
N LEU A 153 -9.05 -1.80 8.67
CA LEU A 153 -7.87 -0.95 8.63
C LEU A 153 -7.51 -0.61 7.18
N LEU A 154 -7.46 0.67 6.87
CA LEU A 154 -6.89 1.19 5.62
C LEU A 154 -5.51 1.76 5.91
N VAL A 155 -4.51 1.27 5.18
CA VAL A 155 -3.14 1.78 5.18
C VAL A 155 -2.85 2.35 3.79
N SER A 156 -2.43 3.63 3.72
CA SER A 156 -2.04 4.25 2.45
C SER A 156 -0.61 4.71 2.51
N ASP A 157 0.21 4.26 1.57
CA ASP A 157 1.63 4.57 1.49
C ASP A 157 1.90 5.83 0.64
N ASN A 158 3.05 6.46 0.87
CA ASN A 158 3.60 7.59 0.13
C ASN A 158 2.71 8.86 0.13
N VAL A 159 2.02 9.14 1.21
CA VAL A 159 1.05 10.24 1.29
C VAL A 159 1.68 11.62 1.52
N LEU A 160 2.96 11.71 1.94
CA LEU A 160 3.63 12.97 2.22
C LEU A 160 4.55 13.47 1.08
N GLN A 161 4.70 12.70 -0.01
CA GLN A 161 5.36 13.10 -1.25
C GLN A 161 6.76 13.70 -1.03
N GLU A 162 7.61 13.00 -0.28
CA GLU A 162 8.97 13.43 0.09
C GLU A 162 9.03 14.81 0.77
N GLY A 163 7.92 15.26 1.34
CA GLY A 163 7.77 16.56 1.98
C GLY A 163 7.08 17.62 1.11
N ASP A 164 6.90 17.38 -0.18
CA ASP A 164 6.20 18.34 -1.07
C ASP A 164 4.80 18.72 -0.55
N ILE A 165 4.16 17.83 0.24
CA ILE A 165 2.80 18.02 0.75
C ILE A 165 2.62 19.29 1.57
N ILE A 166 3.67 19.78 2.26
CA ILE A 166 3.64 20.98 3.08
C ILE A 166 3.91 22.27 2.29
N GLU A 167 4.43 22.12 1.07
CA GLU A 167 4.76 23.25 0.21
C GLU A 167 3.51 23.97 -0.32
N SER A 168 3.69 25.24 -0.71
CA SER A 168 2.63 25.92 -1.44
C SER A 168 2.42 25.30 -2.82
N HIS A 169 1.21 25.35 -3.34
CA HIS A 169 0.89 24.86 -4.69
C HIS A 169 1.83 25.42 -5.79
N TYR A 170 2.33 26.64 -5.59
CA TYR A 170 3.21 27.31 -6.54
C TYR A 170 4.67 26.90 -6.42
N ALA A 171 5.11 26.45 -5.24
CA ALA A 171 6.47 25.95 -5.00
C ALA A 171 6.68 24.54 -5.59
N VAL A 172 5.59 23.77 -5.70
CA VAL A 172 5.63 22.43 -6.31
C VAL A 172 5.77 22.54 -7.83
N THR A 173 6.57 21.65 -8.43
CA THR A 173 6.77 21.61 -9.89
C THR A 173 5.43 21.47 -10.61
N ARG A 174 5.26 22.13 -11.77
CA ARG A 174 3.99 22.13 -12.53
C ARG A 174 3.44 20.72 -12.78
N ARG A 175 4.33 19.76 -13.03
CA ARG A 175 3.99 18.35 -13.26
C ARG A 175 3.31 17.72 -12.04
N ASN A 176 3.75 18.06 -10.84
CA ASN A 176 3.29 17.45 -9.58
C ASN A 176 2.10 18.20 -8.95
N ARG A 177 1.70 19.36 -9.45
CA ARG A 177 0.65 20.18 -8.83
C ARG A 177 -0.70 19.48 -8.68
N THR A 178 -1.11 18.71 -9.68
CA THR A 178 -2.36 17.94 -9.63
C THR A 178 -2.29 16.85 -8.56
N ILE A 179 -1.17 16.13 -8.49
CA ILE A 179 -0.95 15.08 -7.48
C ILE A 179 -0.94 15.71 -6.09
N HIS A 180 -0.18 16.78 -5.90
CA HIS A 180 -0.11 17.53 -4.65
C HIS A 180 -1.50 17.98 -4.16
N LYS A 181 -2.30 18.61 -5.04
CA LYS A 181 -3.66 19.04 -4.70
C LYS A 181 -4.53 17.87 -4.26
N ARG A 182 -4.59 16.82 -5.08
CA ARG A 182 -5.41 15.63 -4.83
C ARG A 182 -4.99 14.87 -3.56
N MET A 183 -3.70 14.81 -3.28
CA MET A 183 -3.22 14.16 -2.05
C MET A 183 -3.60 14.98 -0.81
N ARG A 184 -3.55 16.30 -0.86
CA ARG A 184 -4.05 17.16 0.25
C ARG A 184 -5.55 16.98 0.46
N GLU A 185 -6.33 16.90 -0.61
CA GLU A 185 -7.76 16.57 -0.54
C GLU A 185 -7.98 15.20 0.10
N TYR A 186 -7.22 14.20 -0.33
CA TYR A 186 -7.29 12.85 0.24
C TYR A 186 -6.99 12.82 1.75
N LEU A 187 -5.90 13.47 2.17
CA LEU A 187 -5.55 13.56 3.60
C LEU A 187 -6.61 14.30 4.40
N TYR A 188 -7.18 15.38 3.84
CA TYR A 188 -8.26 16.11 4.47
C TYR A 188 -9.50 15.25 4.64
N GLU A 189 -9.95 14.56 3.59
CA GLU A 189 -11.10 13.64 3.65
C GLU A 189 -10.91 12.53 4.68
N LEU A 190 -9.73 11.88 4.71
CA LEU A 190 -9.45 10.83 5.70
C LEU A 190 -9.49 11.34 7.15
N THR A 191 -8.99 12.55 7.40
CA THR A 191 -8.85 13.08 8.76
C THR A 191 -10.11 13.79 9.26
N HIS A 192 -11.04 14.17 8.37
CA HIS A 192 -12.30 14.85 8.68
C HIS A 192 -13.54 13.99 8.45
N ASN A 193 -13.37 12.71 8.12
CA ASN A 193 -14.47 11.77 7.94
C ASN A 193 -14.90 11.20 9.29
N ASP A 194 -16.14 11.48 9.69
CA ASP A 194 -16.68 11.02 10.98
C ASP A 194 -16.73 9.47 11.12
N SER A 195 -16.76 8.75 10.00
CA SER A 195 -16.75 7.26 9.99
C SER A 195 -15.35 6.67 10.16
N LEU A 196 -14.31 7.50 10.20
CA LEU A 196 -12.92 7.05 10.32
C LEU A 196 -12.26 7.57 11.60
N ALA A 197 -11.29 6.80 12.10
CA ALA A 197 -10.27 7.27 13.02
C ALA A 197 -8.94 7.21 12.28
N THR A 198 -8.38 8.36 11.94
CA THR A 198 -7.20 8.48 11.07
C THR A 198 -6.01 9.09 11.77
N SER A 199 -4.82 8.50 11.54
CA SER A 199 -3.52 9.08 11.90
C SER A 199 -2.63 9.17 10.67
N VAL A 200 -1.83 10.24 10.58
CA VAL A 200 -0.79 10.41 9.56
C VAL A 200 0.56 10.25 10.22
N LEU A 201 1.40 9.36 9.71
CA LEU A 201 2.69 8.99 10.29
C LEU A 201 3.83 9.28 9.30
N PRO A 202 4.96 9.83 9.75
CA PRO A 202 6.13 10.10 8.91
C PRO A 202 7.02 8.85 8.76
N ILE A 203 6.45 7.72 8.32
CA ILE A 203 7.16 6.49 8.01
C ILE A 203 7.45 6.49 6.51
N GLY A 204 8.69 6.22 6.10
CA GLY A 204 9.06 6.23 4.69
C GLY A 204 8.76 7.56 4.01
N ASP A 205 7.85 7.57 3.05
CA ASP A 205 7.32 8.75 2.36
C ASP A 205 5.92 9.17 2.89
N GLY A 206 5.67 8.85 4.16
CA GLY A 206 4.42 9.13 4.84
C GLY A 206 3.35 8.06 4.66
N VAL A 207 2.72 7.67 5.76
CA VAL A 207 1.69 6.63 5.82
C VAL A 207 0.47 7.17 6.53
N THR A 208 -0.73 6.85 6.04
CA THR A 208 -1.96 7.00 6.83
C THR A 208 -2.43 5.65 7.35
N ILE A 209 -2.95 5.66 8.58
CA ILE A 209 -3.74 4.58 9.15
C ILE A 209 -5.14 5.13 9.38
N SER A 210 -6.15 4.49 8.80
CA SER A 210 -7.55 4.84 9.00
C SER A 210 -8.34 3.60 9.41
N ILE A 211 -9.02 3.68 10.56
CA ILE A 211 -9.87 2.60 11.07
C ILE A 211 -11.31 3.01 10.84
N LYS A 212 -12.10 2.15 10.20
CA LYS A 212 -13.55 2.37 10.04
C LYS A 212 -14.25 2.11 11.37
N LYS A 213 -14.95 3.12 11.87
CA LYS A 213 -15.74 3.05 13.10
C LYS A 213 -16.96 2.15 12.97
#